data_ec4d1c4a0af8db2ec541d7835e27a71c
#
_entry.id   ec4d1c4a0af8db2ec541d7835e27a71c
#
_cell.length_a   1.000
_cell.length_b   1.000
_cell.length_c   1.000
_cell.angle_alpha   90.00
_cell.angle_beta   90.00
_cell.angle_gamma   90.00
#
_symmetry.space_group_name_H-M   'P 1'
#
loop_
_entity.id
_entity.type
_entity.pdbx_description
1 polymer ?
#
loop_
_entity_poly.entity_id
_entity_poly.type
_entity_poly.pdbx_seq_one_letter_code
_entity_poly.pdbx_strand_id
1 'polypeptide(L)'
;MKIDAHHHLWDLKKVKYPWLMAKGEKRFFGDPSKIQRNYLWEEFSKDALDFGFQGSVHIQVGAKDPLEEAKWVDSINNQNRYWPLAQVAFADLTDEKLDQYLDKLSKLDTVKGVRQIVGRAPEEDSFSKVNQLLDNPRFLKGLNIIADRKLTFDLQLIPDLMELISPILKKVPNLKIALCHAGSPYNRTKVGLSDWSDRLQELSIQNNIFCKLSGLGMFDHNWSQNSITPIINTVLTQFGSERVMFGSNFPVDSITSSYKDLILAYEGVLSDYTNEDRVRIFGLTAKKFYSID
;
A
#
# COMPACT_ATOMS: atom_id res chain seq x y z
N MET A 1 13.13 -15.53 -2.23
CA MET A 1 13.13 -14.32 -1.38
C MET A 1 11.69 -13.88 -1.20
N LYS A 2 11.18 -13.85 0.06
CA LYS A 2 9.89 -13.23 0.38
C LYS A 2 10.08 -11.73 0.63
N ILE A 3 9.15 -10.90 0.17
CA ILE A 3 9.15 -9.44 0.33
C ILE A 3 7.77 -9.02 0.83
N ASP A 4 7.72 -8.29 1.95
CA ASP A 4 6.52 -7.62 2.41
C ASP A 4 6.36 -6.31 1.63
N ALA A 5 5.42 -6.28 0.68
CA ALA A 5 5.25 -5.15 -0.24
C ALA A 5 4.46 -3.97 0.33
N HIS A 6 4.04 -4.04 1.61
CA HIS A 6 3.30 -2.96 2.24
C HIS A 6 3.34 -3.07 3.75
N HIS A 7 4.26 -2.35 4.38
CA HIS A 7 4.28 -2.16 5.83
C HIS A 7 4.58 -0.69 6.16
N HIS A 8 4.51 -0.35 7.43
CA HIS A 8 4.85 0.98 7.92
C HIS A 8 5.84 0.87 9.08
N LEU A 9 6.65 1.89 9.22
CA LEU A 9 7.50 2.12 10.39
C LEU A 9 7.26 3.57 10.83
N TRP A 10 7.35 3.82 12.13
CA TRP A 10 7.33 5.18 12.67
C TRP A 10 8.05 5.28 14.00
N ASP A 11 8.74 6.39 14.18
CA ASP A 11 9.32 6.81 15.45
C ASP A 11 8.72 8.17 15.83
N LEU A 12 7.78 8.16 16.76
CA LEU A 12 7.03 9.36 17.19
C LEU A 12 7.92 10.40 17.90
N LYS A 13 9.17 10.03 18.25
CA LYS A 13 10.17 10.95 18.81
C LYS A 13 10.96 11.68 17.72
N LYS A 14 11.13 11.04 16.55
CA LYS A 14 11.91 11.59 15.43
C LYS A 14 11.05 12.29 14.39
N VAL A 15 9.88 11.73 14.06
CA VAL A 15 9.00 12.24 13.01
C VAL A 15 7.61 12.47 13.61
N LYS A 16 6.96 13.59 13.24
CA LYS A 16 5.62 13.94 13.73
C LYS A 16 4.56 13.35 12.82
N TYR A 17 3.68 12.52 13.39
CA TYR A 17 2.51 11.95 12.74
C TYR A 17 1.24 12.42 13.45
N PRO A 18 0.59 13.51 13.01
CA PRO A 18 -0.52 14.13 13.75
C PRO A 18 -1.64 13.13 14.08
N TRP A 19 -2.02 12.28 13.14
CA TRP A 19 -3.09 11.31 13.33
C TRP A 19 -2.75 10.19 14.34
N LEU A 20 -1.46 9.79 14.42
CA LEU A 20 -0.99 8.82 15.44
C LEU A 20 -0.83 9.46 16.83
N MET A 21 -0.70 10.77 16.89
CA MET A 21 -0.56 11.51 18.14
C MET A 21 -1.90 12.04 18.68
N ALA A 22 -2.96 12.01 17.86
CA ALA A 22 -4.32 12.42 18.26
C ALA A 22 -4.96 11.32 19.12
N LYS A 23 -5.12 11.58 20.41
CA LYS A 23 -5.71 10.63 21.35
C LYS A 23 -7.26 10.66 21.28
N GLY A 24 -7.86 9.47 21.34
CA GLY A 24 -9.32 9.31 21.39
C GLY A 24 -10.02 9.47 20.03
N GLU A 25 -9.30 9.71 18.95
CA GLU A 25 -9.86 9.76 17.61
C GLU A 25 -9.92 8.35 17.01
N LYS A 26 -11.11 7.91 16.65
CA LYS A 26 -11.31 6.67 15.89
C LYS A 26 -11.04 6.93 14.42
N ARG A 27 -10.55 5.89 13.73
CA ARG A 27 -10.32 5.89 12.29
C ARG A 27 -11.24 4.86 11.64
N PHE A 28 -11.35 4.90 10.31
CA PHE A 28 -12.15 3.91 9.58
C PHE A 28 -11.72 2.45 9.84
N PHE A 29 -10.46 2.24 10.19
CA PHE A 29 -9.90 0.93 10.55
C PHE A 29 -9.98 0.62 12.06
N GLY A 30 -10.70 1.42 12.85
CA GLY A 30 -10.93 1.22 14.28
C GLY A 30 -10.19 2.18 15.19
N ASP A 31 -10.03 1.76 16.46
CA ASP A 31 -9.29 2.52 17.48
C ASP A 31 -7.78 2.35 17.31
N PRO A 32 -7.04 3.42 16.98
CA PRO A 32 -5.60 3.35 16.77
C PRO A 32 -4.78 3.28 18.06
N SER A 33 -5.37 3.27 19.25
CA SER A 33 -4.65 3.35 20.53
C SER A 33 -3.54 2.31 20.67
N LYS A 34 -3.75 1.08 20.18
CA LYS A 34 -2.74 0.01 20.21
C LYS A 34 -1.48 0.33 19.41
N ILE A 35 -1.60 1.14 18.36
CA ILE A 35 -0.51 1.50 17.45
C ILE A 35 0.01 2.93 17.68
N GLN A 36 -0.55 3.69 18.60
CA GLN A 36 -0.09 5.02 19.03
C GLN A 36 1.16 4.95 19.92
N ARG A 37 2.18 4.25 19.43
CA ARG A 37 3.49 4.04 20.01
C ARG A 37 4.53 3.97 18.90
N ASN A 38 5.81 3.95 19.25
CA ASN A 38 6.83 3.65 18.25
C ASN A 38 6.63 2.24 17.70
N TYR A 39 6.78 2.10 16.37
CA TYR A 39 6.89 0.81 15.70
C TYR A 39 8.14 0.86 14.82
N LEU A 40 9.21 0.28 15.35
CA LEU A 40 10.55 0.43 14.82
C LEU A 40 10.95 -0.80 13.99
N TRP A 41 12.06 -0.65 13.30
CA TRP A 41 12.65 -1.66 12.46
C TRP A 41 12.87 -3.00 13.20
N GLU A 42 13.39 -2.96 14.42
CA GLU A 42 13.71 -4.15 15.21
C GLU A 42 12.47 -5.00 15.51
N GLU A 43 11.34 -4.38 15.74
CA GLU A 43 10.07 -5.08 15.97
C GLU A 43 9.55 -5.70 14.68
N PHE A 44 9.46 -4.90 13.61
CA PHE A 44 8.99 -5.36 12.31
C PHE A 44 9.87 -6.49 11.76
N SER A 45 11.20 -6.30 11.74
CA SER A 45 12.11 -7.25 11.13
C SER A 45 12.13 -8.60 11.86
N LYS A 46 11.96 -8.60 13.19
CA LYS A 46 11.84 -9.83 13.98
C LYS A 46 10.62 -10.64 13.50
N ASP A 47 9.44 -10.01 13.47
CA ASP A 47 8.22 -10.70 13.05
C ASP A 47 8.32 -11.18 11.60
N ALA A 48 8.88 -10.37 10.71
CA ALA A 48 9.02 -10.70 9.30
C ALA A 48 10.01 -11.85 9.04
N LEU A 49 11.16 -11.86 9.73
CA LEU A 49 12.17 -12.91 9.61
C LEU A 49 11.65 -14.27 10.07
N ASP A 50 10.82 -14.33 11.12
CA ASP A 50 10.22 -15.57 11.62
C ASP A 50 9.36 -16.28 10.54
N PHE A 51 8.87 -15.54 9.54
CA PHE A 51 8.10 -16.06 8.41
C PHE A 51 8.87 -16.09 7.08
N GLY A 52 10.19 -15.90 7.14
CA GLY A 52 11.09 -16.01 5.99
C GLY A 52 11.07 -14.84 5.04
N PHE A 53 10.55 -13.67 5.45
CA PHE A 53 10.72 -12.44 4.70
C PHE A 53 12.18 -11.96 4.79
N GLN A 54 12.68 -11.43 3.69
CA GLN A 54 14.07 -11.04 3.52
C GLN A 54 14.21 -9.65 2.88
N GLY A 55 13.12 -8.95 2.69
CA GLY A 55 13.05 -7.60 2.14
C GLY A 55 11.66 -7.02 2.33
N SER A 56 11.55 -5.70 2.17
CA SER A 56 10.25 -5.05 2.38
C SER A 56 10.12 -3.70 1.68
N VAL A 57 8.88 -3.22 1.60
CA VAL A 57 8.52 -1.90 1.08
C VAL A 57 7.79 -1.12 2.16
N HIS A 58 8.47 -0.11 2.70
CA HIS A 58 7.84 0.87 3.58
C HIS A 58 6.93 1.79 2.79
N ILE A 59 5.72 1.99 3.26
CA ILE A 59 4.76 2.94 2.67
C ILE A 59 4.59 4.13 3.60
N GLN A 60 4.71 5.33 3.06
CA GLN A 60 4.51 6.59 3.80
C GLN A 60 3.22 6.55 4.63
N VAL A 61 3.21 7.22 5.78
CA VAL A 61 2.11 7.06 6.73
C VAL A 61 1.53 8.39 7.25
N GLY A 62 1.69 9.45 6.47
CA GLY A 62 1.07 10.75 6.75
C GLY A 62 1.80 11.55 7.81
N ALA A 63 3.12 11.62 7.71
CA ALA A 63 3.93 12.53 8.50
C ALA A 63 3.59 14.00 8.21
N LYS A 64 3.78 14.87 9.21
CA LYS A 64 3.62 16.31 9.05
C LYS A 64 4.64 16.89 8.05
N ASP A 65 5.88 16.41 8.09
CA ASP A 65 6.91 16.64 7.08
C ASP A 65 7.23 15.31 6.39
N PRO A 66 6.71 15.09 5.17
CA PRO A 66 6.94 13.84 4.45
C PRO A 66 8.40 13.59 4.05
N LEU A 67 9.19 14.66 3.86
CA LEU A 67 10.61 14.52 3.54
C LEU A 67 11.42 14.06 4.77
N GLU A 68 11.03 14.48 5.96
CA GLU A 68 11.62 14.02 7.21
C GLU A 68 11.36 12.51 7.41
N GLU A 69 10.14 12.05 7.15
CA GLU A 69 9.80 10.61 7.14
C GLU A 69 10.69 9.84 6.15
N ALA A 70 10.75 10.31 4.90
CA ALA A 70 11.54 9.63 3.86
C ALA A 70 13.02 9.53 4.21
N LYS A 71 13.62 10.60 4.75
CA LYS A 71 15.02 10.60 5.22
C LYS A 71 15.25 9.67 6.40
N TRP A 72 14.30 9.62 7.33
CA TRP A 72 14.40 8.72 8.47
C TRP A 72 14.37 7.24 8.02
N VAL A 73 13.45 6.88 7.12
CA VAL A 73 13.37 5.53 6.56
C VAL A 73 14.65 5.17 5.79
N ASP A 74 15.19 6.09 5.00
CA ASP A 74 16.47 5.88 4.31
C ASP A 74 17.63 5.61 5.28
N SER A 75 17.63 6.30 6.42
CA SER A 75 18.64 6.06 7.47
C SER A 75 18.56 4.66 8.09
N ILE A 76 17.37 4.04 8.14
CA ILE A 76 17.18 2.66 8.60
C ILE A 76 17.86 1.70 7.62
N ASN A 77 17.65 1.88 6.32
CA ASN A 77 18.29 1.05 5.29
C ASN A 77 19.83 1.12 5.36
N ASN A 78 20.37 2.31 5.59
CA ASN A 78 21.82 2.51 5.74
C ASN A 78 22.43 1.76 6.94
N GLN A 79 21.63 1.51 7.97
CA GLN A 79 22.03 0.75 9.16
C GLN A 79 21.82 -0.77 9.00
N ASN A 80 20.92 -1.18 8.09
CA ASN A 80 20.47 -2.56 7.93
C ASN A 80 20.63 -3.06 6.48
N ARG A 81 21.79 -2.84 5.86
CA ARG A 81 22.06 -3.13 4.43
C ARG A 81 21.89 -4.58 4.01
N TYR A 82 21.81 -5.51 4.95
CA TYR A 82 21.50 -6.92 4.69
C TYR A 82 20.03 -7.18 4.36
N TRP A 83 19.17 -6.17 4.59
CA TRP A 83 17.75 -6.23 4.30
C TRP A 83 17.40 -5.19 3.23
N PRO A 84 17.10 -5.59 2.00
CA PRO A 84 16.67 -4.65 0.98
C PRO A 84 15.36 -3.97 1.37
N LEU A 85 15.45 -2.70 1.73
CA LEU A 85 14.33 -1.84 2.08
C LEU A 85 14.08 -0.84 0.96
N ALA A 86 12.94 -0.98 0.28
CA ALA A 86 12.41 0.08 -0.57
C ALA A 86 11.43 0.95 0.20
N GLN A 87 11.18 2.17 -0.27
CA GLN A 87 10.11 3.00 0.26
C GLN A 87 9.29 3.67 -0.83
N VAL A 88 8.01 3.85 -0.54
CA VAL A 88 7.06 4.67 -1.27
C VAL A 88 6.78 5.92 -0.44
N ALA A 89 7.34 7.04 -0.86
CA ALA A 89 7.25 8.31 -0.14
C ALA A 89 5.94 9.06 -0.48
N PHE A 90 5.56 10.04 0.33
CA PHE A 90 4.47 10.95 -0.05
C PHE A 90 4.98 11.97 -1.08
N ALA A 91 4.14 12.28 -2.07
CA ALA A 91 4.30 13.46 -2.90
C ALA A 91 2.91 14.01 -3.24
N ASP A 92 2.74 15.34 -3.16
CA ASP A 92 1.55 15.99 -3.67
C ASP A 92 1.67 16.17 -5.19
N LEU A 93 0.95 15.33 -5.93
CA LEU A 93 0.98 15.32 -7.39
C LEU A 93 0.36 16.57 -8.02
N THR A 94 -0.30 17.40 -7.23
CA THR A 94 -0.92 18.65 -7.68
C THR A 94 -0.09 19.89 -7.38
N ASP A 95 1.02 19.75 -6.65
CA ASP A 95 1.92 20.85 -6.30
C ASP A 95 2.66 21.36 -7.55
N GLU A 96 2.72 22.69 -7.72
CA GLU A 96 3.49 23.34 -8.78
C GLU A 96 4.99 23.07 -8.69
N LYS A 97 5.48 22.78 -7.49
CA LYS A 97 6.88 22.50 -7.18
C LYS A 97 7.19 21.01 -7.07
N LEU A 98 6.30 20.14 -7.60
CA LEU A 98 6.46 18.69 -7.53
C LEU A 98 7.85 18.25 -8.02
N ASP A 99 8.32 18.76 -9.17
CA ASP A 99 9.64 18.40 -9.70
C ASP A 99 10.78 18.69 -8.71
N GLN A 100 10.77 19.88 -8.08
CA GLN A 100 11.77 20.25 -7.08
C GLN A 100 11.71 19.37 -5.83
N TYR A 101 10.51 18.93 -5.46
CA TYR A 101 10.32 17.99 -4.34
C TYR A 101 10.85 16.61 -4.69
N LEU A 102 10.56 16.10 -5.88
CA LEU A 102 11.08 14.82 -6.37
C LEU A 102 12.61 14.82 -6.50
N ASP A 103 13.24 15.96 -6.82
CA ASP A 103 14.70 16.10 -6.81
C ASP A 103 15.31 15.90 -5.40
N LYS A 104 14.54 16.21 -4.35
CA LYS A 104 14.98 15.92 -2.97
C LYS A 104 14.82 14.43 -2.64
N LEU A 105 13.73 13.81 -3.09
CA LEU A 105 13.47 12.38 -2.89
C LEU A 105 14.46 11.51 -3.67
N SER A 106 14.87 11.91 -4.87
CA SER A 106 15.82 11.15 -5.71
C SER A 106 17.23 11.02 -5.10
N LYS A 107 17.53 11.77 -4.04
CA LYS A 107 18.79 11.64 -3.28
C LYS A 107 18.74 10.52 -2.24
N LEU A 108 17.61 9.87 -2.07
CA LEU A 108 17.38 8.79 -1.12
C LEU A 108 17.31 7.48 -1.91
N ASP A 109 18.27 6.60 -1.73
CA ASP A 109 18.43 5.36 -2.52
C ASP A 109 17.24 4.40 -2.37
N THR A 110 16.57 4.47 -1.23
CA THR A 110 15.42 3.61 -0.91
C THR A 110 14.14 4.03 -1.63
N VAL A 111 14.00 5.27 -2.11
CA VAL A 111 12.77 5.75 -2.75
C VAL A 111 12.58 5.11 -4.12
N LYS A 112 11.52 4.29 -4.26
CA LYS A 112 11.17 3.60 -5.52
C LYS A 112 9.83 4.07 -6.08
N GLY A 113 9.04 4.77 -5.29
CA GLY A 113 7.74 5.24 -5.71
C GLY A 113 7.19 6.32 -4.80
N VAL A 114 6.01 6.81 -5.16
CA VAL A 114 5.27 7.79 -4.37
C VAL A 114 3.83 7.36 -4.16
N ARG A 115 3.23 7.84 -3.07
CA ARG A 115 1.81 7.65 -2.77
C ARG A 115 1.16 8.97 -2.41
N GLN A 116 0.03 9.25 -3.06
CA GLN A 116 -0.97 10.20 -2.59
C GLN A 116 -2.31 9.49 -2.52
N ILE A 117 -2.98 9.53 -1.37
CA ILE A 117 -4.25 8.81 -1.16
C ILE A 117 -5.35 9.54 -1.92
N VAL A 118 -6.12 8.80 -2.72
CA VAL A 118 -7.25 9.29 -3.50
C VAL A 118 -8.58 9.01 -2.79
N GLY A 119 -8.63 7.94 -2.01
CA GLY A 119 -9.77 7.58 -1.15
C GLY A 119 -9.35 6.58 -0.09
N ARG A 120 -9.92 6.71 1.11
CA ARG A 120 -9.66 5.83 2.27
C ARG A 120 -10.88 5.02 2.67
N ALA A 121 -11.97 5.73 2.92
CA ALA A 121 -13.25 5.19 3.33
C ALA A 121 -14.32 6.26 3.11
N PRO A 122 -15.57 5.91 2.80
CA PRO A 122 -16.62 6.89 2.50
C PRO A 122 -16.78 7.96 3.57
N GLU A 123 -16.75 7.58 4.85
CA GLU A 123 -16.92 8.48 5.98
C GLU A 123 -15.74 9.47 6.12
N GLU A 124 -14.50 9.00 6.06
CA GLU A 124 -13.31 9.87 6.14
C GLU A 124 -13.17 10.77 4.91
N ASP A 125 -13.51 10.28 3.73
CA ASP A 125 -13.33 11.02 2.50
C ASP A 125 -14.30 12.20 2.39
N SER A 126 -15.48 12.10 2.99
CA SER A 126 -16.43 13.21 3.08
C SER A 126 -15.88 14.42 3.84
N PHE A 127 -15.01 14.20 4.82
CA PHE A 127 -14.34 15.26 5.58
C PHE A 127 -13.04 15.73 4.91
N SER A 128 -12.20 14.77 4.51
CA SER A 128 -10.85 15.05 3.99
C SER A 128 -10.86 15.56 2.55
N LYS A 129 -11.94 15.31 1.80
CA LYS A 129 -12.11 15.67 0.39
C LYS A 129 -10.97 15.19 -0.51
N VAL A 130 -10.30 14.10 -0.12
CA VAL A 130 -9.15 13.55 -0.89
C VAL A 130 -9.56 13.09 -2.28
N ASN A 131 -10.82 12.68 -2.48
CA ASN A 131 -11.37 12.31 -3.78
C ASN A 131 -11.40 13.48 -4.78
N GLN A 132 -11.37 14.74 -4.32
CA GLN A 132 -11.31 15.91 -5.19
C GLN A 132 -9.99 16.02 -5.99
N LEU A 133 -8.98 15.21 -5.67
CA LEU A 133 -7.79 15.10 -6.51
C LEU A 133 -8.10 14.72 -7.95
N LEU A 134 -9.15 13.91 -8.17
CA LEU A 134 -9.53 13.44 -9.51
C LEU A 134 -10.05 14.57 -10.40
N ASP A 135 -10.61 15.64 -9.81
CA ASP A 135 -11.10 16.81 -10.50
C ASP A 135 -9.99 17.83 -10.81
N ASN A 136 -8.80 17.66 -10.22
CA ASN A 136 -7.69 18.57 -10.41
C ASN A 136 -6.86 18.18 -11.66
N PRO A 137 -6.81 19.01 -12.71
CA PRO A 137 -6.07 18.72 -13.93
C PRO A 137 -4.55 18.53 -13.69
N ARG A 138 -4.01 19.06 -12.59
CA ARG A 138 -2.61 18.86 -12.21
C ARG A 138 -2.32 17.44 -11.76
N PHE A 139 -3.32 16.69 -11.28
CA PHE A 139 -3.13 15.31 -10.88
C PHE A 139 -2.60 14.45 -12.03
N LEU A 140 -3.23 14.53 -13.21
CA LEU A 140 -2.74 13.82 -14.41
C LEU A 140 -1.33 14.29 -14.80
N LYS A 141 -1.03 15.59 -14.70
CA LYS A 141 0.31 16.11 -14.95
C LYS A 141 1.34 15.52 -13.97
N GLY A 142 1.00 15.45 -12.69
CA GLY A 142 1.83 14.82 -11.66
C GLY A 142 2.10 13.36 -11.92
N LEU A 143 1.08 12.59 -12.37
CA LEU A 143 1.26 11.18 -12.76
C LEU A 143 2.26 11.03 -13.91
N ASN A 144 2.22 11.91 -14.92
CA ASN A 144 3.21 11.90 -16.01
C ASN A 144 4.62 12.23 -15.49
N ILE A 145 4.76 13.23 -14.62
CA ILE A 145 6.07 13.61 -14.04
C ILE A 145 6.70 12.43 -13.30
N ILE A 146 5.94 11.71 -12.47
CA ILE A 146 6.50 10.54 -11.75
C ILE A 146 6.82 9.37 -12.70
N ALA A 147 6.03 9.19 -13.77
CA ALA A 147 6.31 8.20 -14.82
C ALA A 147 7.63 8.49 -15.53
N ASP A 148 7.87 9.74 -15.94
CA ASP A 148 9.10 10.18 -16.60
C ASP A 148 10.33 10.00 -15.70
N ARG A 149 10.15 10.12 -14.39
CA ARG A 149 11.19 9.86 -13.37
C ARG A 149 11.34 8.37 -13.02
N LYS A 150 10.58 7.48 -13.66
CA LYS A 150 10.58 6.01 -13.41
C LYS A 150 10.21 5.62 -11.99
N LEU A 151 9.47 6.48 -11.28
CA LEU A 151 8.89 6.18 -9.99
C LEU A 151 7.60 5.38 -10.17
N THR A 152 7.28 4.52 -9.20
CA THR A 152 5.97 3.84 -9.14
C THR A 152 4.95 4.72 -8.45
N PHE A 153 3.66 4.45 -8.70
CA PHE A 153 2.56 5.08 -7.97
C PHE A 153 1.77 4.05 -7.17
N ASP A 154 1.75 4.22 -5.85
CA ASP A 154 0.90 3.42 -4.98
C ASP A 154 -0.46 4.09 -4.85
N LEU A 155 -1.46 3.48 -5.48
CA LEU A 155 -2.83 4.00 -5.55
C LEU A 155 -3.67 3.43 -4.41
N GLN A 156 -4.11 4.27 -3.48
CA GLN A 156 -5.13 3.91 -2.48
C GLN A 156 -6.42 4.64 -2.79
N LEU A 157 -7.49 3.89 -2.98
CA LEU A 157 -8.82 4.40 -3.24
C LEU A 157 -9.89 3.39 -2.78
N ILE A 158 -11.15 3.80 -2.84
CA ILE A 158 -12.33 2.96 -2.60
C ILE A 158 -13.00 2.58 -3.94
N PRO A 159 -13.81 1.52 -3.99
CA PRO A 159 -14.46 1.05 -5.22
C PRO A 159 -15.21 2.13 -5.96
N ASP A 160 -15.89 3.05 -5.24
CA ASP A 160 -16.68 4.15 -5.78
C ASP A 160 -15.88 5.09 -6.69
N LEU A 161 -14.56 5.13 -6.56
CA LEU A 161 -13.67 5.99 -7.34
C LEU A 161 -13.00 5.28 -8.52
N MET A 162 -13.17 3.96 -8.67
CA MET A 162 -12.47 3.18 -9.71
C MET A 162 -12.89 3.57 -11.12
N GLU A 163 -14.18 3.80 -11.34
CA GLU A 163 -14.69 4.25 -12.64
C GLU A 163 -14.18 5.66 -13.00
N LEU A 164 -14.07 6.54 -12.00
CA LEU A 164 -13.62 7.93 -12.21
C LEU A 164 -12.13 8.00 -12.53
N ILE A 165 -11.30 7.17 -11.87
CA ILE A 165 -9.85 7.20 -12.06
C ILE A 165 -9.40 6.40 -13.30
N SER A 166 -10.12 5.36 -13.71
CA SER A 166 -9.75 4.48 -14.84
C SER A 166 -9.38 5.26 -16.12
N PRO A 167 -10.17 6.22 -16.60
CA PRO A 167 -9.80 7.00 -17.78
C PRO A 167 -8.59 7.91 -17.57
N ILE A 168 -8.26 8.31 -16.35
CA ILE A 168 -7.06 9.08 -16.03
C ILE A 168 -5.84 8.18 -16.16
N LEU A 169 -5.89 6.97 -15.58
CA LEU A 169 -4.78 6.01 -15.60
C LEU A 169 -4.48 5.50 -17.02
N LYS A 170 -5.49 5.36 -17.88
CA LYS A 170 -5.30 5.00 -19.30
C LYS A 170 -4.43 6.02 -20.07
N LYS A 171 -4.31 7.26 -19.57
CA LYS A 171 -3.47 8.30 -20.18
C LYS A 171 -2.00 8.23 -19.75
N VAL A 172 -1.66 7.34 -18.79
CA VAL A 172 -0.29 7.16 -18.28
C VAL A 172 0.15 5.68 -18.35
N PRO A 173 0.11 5.04 -19.53
CA PRO A 173 0.34 3.60 -19.68
C PRO A 173 1.76 3.16 -19.28
N ASN A 174 2.72 4.08 -19.23
CA ASN A 174 4.10 3.81 -18.85
C ASN A 174 4.33 3.88 -17.33
N LEU A 175 3.37 4.40 -16.55
CA LEU A 175 3.45 4.47 -15.10
C LEU A 175 3.10 3.10 -14.50
N LYS A 176 4.01 2.52 -13.72
CA LYS A 176 3.71 1.33 -12.91
C LYS A 176 2.86 1.74 -11.70
N ILE A 177 1.70 1.14 -11.54
CA ILE A 177 0.73 1.47 -10.50
C ILE A 177 0.47 0.25 -9.61
N ALA A 178 0.58 0.40 -8.30
CA ALA A 178 0.21 -0.61 -7.32
C ALA A 178 -1.09 -0.21 -6.61
N LEU A 179 -2.19 -0.87 -6.92
CA LEU A 179 -3.47 -0.71 -6.22
C LEU A 179 -3.35 -1.27 -4.81
N CYS A 180 -3.42 -0.41 -3.80
CA CYS A 180 -3.32 -0.81 -2.40
C CYS A 180 -4.60 -1.52 -1.92
N HIS A 181 -4.44 -2.46 -0.98
CA HIS A 181 -5.51 -3.05 -0.18
C HIS A 181 -6.64 -3.68 -1.02
N ALA A 182 -6.28 -4.34 -2.12
CA ALA A 182 -7.24 -4.92 -3.08
C ALA A 182 -8.30 -3.90 -3.57
N GLY A 183 -7.95 -2.61 -3.62
CA GLY A 183 -8.90 -1.54 -3.94
C GLY A 183 -9.95 -1.31 -2.86
N SER A 184 -9.62 -1.62 -1.61
CA SER A 184 -10.41 -1.31 -0.40
C SER A 184 -11.87 -1.77 -0.45
N PRO A 185 -12.15 -3.08 -0.59
CA PRO A 185 -13.53 -3.60 -0.59
C PRO A 185 -14.16 -3.43 0.80
N TYR A 186 -14.60 -2.21 1.13
CA TYR A 186 -15.14 -1.86 2.45
C TYR A 186 -16.52 -2.45 2.72
N ASN A 187 -17.34 -2.62 1.68
CA ASN A 187 -18.65 -3.26 1.80
C ASN A 187 -18.51 -4.78 1.61
N ARG A 188 -18.51 -5.53 2.72
CA ARG A 188 -18.32 -6.99 2.75
C ARG A 188 -19.59 -7.78 2.50
N THR A 189 -20.72 -7.16 2.20
CA THR A 189 -21.93 -7.87 1.77
C THR A 189 -21.70 -8.54 0.42
N LYS A 190 -22.50 -9.57 0.11
CA LYS A 190 -22.43 -10.26 -1.19
C LYS A 190 -22.59 -9.28 -2.37
N VAL A 191 -23.50 -8.32 -2.26
CA VAL A 191 -23.72 -7.28 -3.27
C VAL A 191 -22.53 -6.34 -3.36
N GLY A 192 -22.01 -5.88 -2.21
CA GLY A 192 -20.86 -5.00 -2.18
C GLY A 192 -19.58 -5.61 -2.75
N LEU A 193 -19.34 -6.91 -2.50
CA LEU A 193 -18.21 -7.63 -3.08
C LEU A 193 -18.39 -7.87 -4.59
N SER A 194 -19.62 -8.07 -5.07
CA SER A 194 -19.89 -8.17 -6.52
C SER A 194 -19.60 -6.84 -7.21
N ASP A 195 -20.15 -5.73 -6.69
CA ASP A 195 -19.92 -4.39 -7.23
C ASP A 195 -18.42 -4.01 -7.22
N TRP A 196 -17.71 -4.28 -6.13
CA TRP A 196 -16.26 -4.11 -6.07
C TRP A 196 -15.53 -4.93 -7.14
N SER A 197 -15.90 -6.19 -7.32
CA SER A 197 -15.28 -7.08 -8.32
C SER A 197 -15.46 -6.55 -9.74
N ASP A 198 -16.67 -6.09 -10.09
CA ASP A 198 -16.97 -5.54 -11.41
C ASP A 198 -16.13 -4.28 -11.68
N ARG A 199 -16.05 -3.37 -10.72
CA ARG A 199 -15.23 -2.14 -10.82
C ARG A 199 -13.73 -2.45 -10.86
N LEU A 200 -13.27 -3.44 -10.08
CA LEU A 200 -11.88 -3.88 -10.07
C LEU A 200 -11.44 -4.41 -11.42
N GLN A 201 -12.35 -5.08 -12.15
CA GLN A 201 -12.07 -5.61 -13.48
C GLN A 201 -11.65 -4.52 -14.46
N GLU A 202 -12.26 -3.33 -14.39
CA GLU A 202 -11.87 -2.21 -15.26
C GLU A 202 -10.41 -1.76 -15.06
N LEU A 203 -9.90 -1.86 -13.83
CA LEU A 203 -8.51 -1.54 -13.54
C LEU A 203 -7.59 -2.69 -13.95
N SER A 204 -8.02 -3.93 -13.75
CA SER A 204 -7.20 -5.12 -14.01
C SER A 204 -6.84 -5.33 -15.48
N ILE A 205 -7.65 -4.85 -16.42
CA ILE A 205 -7.36 -4.91 -17.87
C ILE A 205 -6.18 -4.01 -18.28
N GLN A 206 -5.78 -3.07 -17.44
CA GLN A 206 -4.62 -2.21 -17.68
C GLN A 206 -3.35 -2.93 -17.22
N ASN A 207 -2.46 -3.30 -18.14
CA ASN A 207 -1.28 -4.13 -17.85
C ASN A 207 -0.25 -3.48 -16.91
N ASN A 208 -0.28 -2.17 -16.75
CA ASN A 208 0.60 -1.41 -15.87
C ASN A 208 0.07 -1.32 -14.43
N ILE A 209 -1.13 -1.86 -14.15
CA ILE A 209 -1.71 -1.88 -12.81
C ILE A 209 -1.48 -3.25 -12.18
N PHE A 210 -0.91 -3.21 -10.98
CA PHE A 210 -0.66 -4.33 -10.07
C PHE A 210 -1.57 -4.19 -8.84
N CYS A 211 -1.79 -5.26 -8.10
CA CYS A 211 -2.64 -5.23 -6.92
C CYS A 211 -1.91 -5.74 -5.68
N LYS A 212 -2.08 -5.04 -4.56
CA LYS A 212 -1.57 -5.49 -3.25
C LYS A 212 -2.68 -6.16 -2.46
N LEU A 213 -2.44 -7.38 -2.07
CA LEU A 213 -3.22 -8.08 -1.05
C LEU A 213 -2.70 -7.64 0.32
N SER A 214 -3.27 -6.58 0.86
CA SER A 214 -2.89 -5.98 2.14
C SER A 214 -4.10 -5.30 2.78
N GLY A 215 -4.08 -5.05 4.09
CA GLY A 215 -5.07 -4.26 4.78
C GLY A 215 -6.50 -4.81 4.72
N LEU A 216 -6.69 -6.10 4.52
CA LEU A 216 -8.02 -6.70 4.41
C LEU A 216 -8.78 -6.68 5.74
N GLY A 217 -8.08 -6.58 6.87
CA GLY A 217 -8.67 -6.43 8.20
C GLY A 217 -9.20 -5.04 8.53
N MET A 218 -8.88 -4.01 7.74
CA MET A 218 -9.28 -2.63 8.04
C MET A 218 -10.80 -2.40 8.02
N PHE A 219 -11.52 -3.14 7.18
CA PHE A 219 -12.98 -3.02 7.03
C PHE A 219 -13.77 -4.21 7.59
N ASP A 220 -13.07 -5.21 8.11
CA ASP A 220 -13.67 -6.40 8.75
C ASP A 220 -12.79 -6.78 9.95
N HIS A 221 -13.12 -6.24 11.12
CA HIS A 221 -12.32 -6.47 12.33
C HIS A 221 -12.41 -7.91 12.86
N ASN A 222 -13.41 -8.66 12.42
CA ASN A 222 -13.59 -10.08 12.74
C ASN A 222 -13.20 -10.99 11.58
N TRP A 223 -12.33 -10.50 10.69
CA TRP A 223 -11.92 -11.24 9.52
C TRP A 223 -11.36 -12.63 9.88
N SER A 224 -11.50 -13.55 8.95
CA SER A 224 -10.96 -14.90 9.04
C SER A 224 -10.42 -15.31 7.67
N GLN A 225 -9.69 -16.42 7.61
CA GLN A 225 -9.28 -16.99 6.34
C GLN A 225 -10.48 -17.13 5.37
N ASN A 226 -11.63 -17.59 5.86
CA ASN A 226 -12.83 -17.75 5.04
C ASN A 226 -13.38 -16.43 4.49
N SER A 227 -13.33 -15.35 5.28
CA SER A 227 -13.87 -14.05 4.85
C SER A 227 -12.96 -13.34 3.84
N ILE A 228 -11.64 -13.57 3.87
CA ILE A 228 -10.69 -12.97 2.92
C ILE A 228 -10.50 -13.83 1.66
N THR A 229 -10.80 -15.12 1.70
CA THR A 229 -10.64 -16.06 0.55
C THR A 229 -11.32 -15.54 -0.72
N PRO A 230 -12.59 -15.12 -0.74
CA PRO A 230 -13.23 -14.65 -1.96
C PRO A 230 -12.56 -13.39 -2.53
N ILE A 231 -12.00 -12.52 -1.67
CA ILE A 231 -11.31 -11.31 -2.11
C ILE A 231 -9.98 -11.68 -2.77
N ILE A 232 -9.19 -12.53 -2.13
CA ILE A 232 -7.90 -13.00 -2.67
C ILE A 232 -8.10 -13.71 -4.01
N ASN A 233 -9.07 -14.60 -4.09
CA ASN A 233 -9.37 -15.36 -5.31
C ASN A 233 -9.83 -14.42 -6.45
N THR A 234 -10.68 -13.44 -6.18
CA THR A 234 -11.10 -12.44 -7.18
C THR A 234 -9.90 -11.66 -7.71
N VAL A 235 -9.05 -11.15 -6.84
CA VAL A 235 -7.84 -10.42 -7.24
C VAL A 235 -6.92 -11.29 -8.09
N LEU A 236 -6.67 -12.54 -7.68
CA LEU A 236 -5.81 -13.46 -8.44
C LEU A 236 -6.43 -13.87 -9.78
N THR A 237 -7.74 -14.02 -9.85
CA THR A 237 -8.44 -14.30 -11.12
C THR A 237 -8.31 -13.14 -12.10
N GLN A 238 -8.40 -11.91 -11.63
CA GLN A 238 -8.41 -10.73 -12.50
C GLN A 238 -7.00 -10.23 -12.87
N PHE A 239 -6.02 -10.31 -11.96
CA PHE A 239 -4.68 -9.78 -12.18
C PHE A 239 -3.64 -10.85 -12.55
N GLY A 240 -3.86 -12.12 -12.17
CA GLY A 240 -2.82 -13.15 -12.21
C GLY A 240 -1.73 -12.94 -11.15
N SER A 241 -1.00 -13.99 -10.81
CA SER A 241 0.04 -13.94 -9.77
C SER A 241 1.21 -13.00 -10.11
N GLU A 242 1.45 -12.77 -11.41
CA GLU A 242 2.51 -11.86 -11.89
C GLU A 242 2.26 -10.40 -11.56
N ARG A 243 1.01 -10.02 -11.24
CA ARG A 243 0.64 -8.65 -10.92
C ARG A 243 0.03 -8.50 -9.53
N VAL A 244 0.22 -9.52 -8.66
CA VAL A 244 -0.29 -9.49 -7.30
C VAL A 244 0.88 -9.57 -6.31
N MET A 245 0.82 -8.75 -5.25
CA MET A 245 1.84 -8.67 -4.21
C MET A 245 1.20 -8.80 -2.83
N PHE A 246 1.79 -9.60 -1.95
CA PHE A 246 1.44 -9.61 -0.53
C PHE A 246 2.00 -8.38 0.18
N GLY A 247 1.24 -7.83 1.13
CA GLY A 247 1.69 -6.81 2.07
C GLY A 247 0.98 -6.96 3.41
N SER A 248 1.73 -6.88 4.52
CA SER A 248 1.17 -7.09 5.85
C SER A 248 0.29 -5.95 6.33
N ASN A 249 0.53 -4.74 5.85
CA ASN A 249 -0.06 -3.50 6.39
C ASN A 249 0.26 -3.28 7.89
N PHE A 250 1.31 -3.93 8.42
CA PHE A 250 1.71 -3.77 9.81
C PHE A 250 2.40 -2.42 10.03
N PRO A 251 2.15 -1.78 11.19
CA PRO A 251 1.38 -2.27 12.31
C PRO A 251 -0.14 -1.93 12.28
N VAL A 252 -0.68 -1.38 11.20
CA VAL A 252 -2.12 -1.04 11.14
C VAL A 252 -2.98 -2.29 11.35
N ASP A 253 -2.70 -3.38 10.67
CA ASP A 253 -3.45 -4.64 10.80
C ASP A 253 -3.21 -5.35 12.14
N SER A 254 -2.22 -4.90 12.96
CA SER A 254 -2.05 -5.41 14.32
C SER A 254 -3.21 -5.05 15.27
N ILE A 255 -4.08 -4.13 14.85
CA ILE A 255 -5.32 -3.82 15.57
C ILE A 255 -6.25 -5.04 15.61
N THR A 256 -6.27 -5.81 14.53
CA THR A 256 -7.21 -6.93 14.34
C THR A 256 -6.56 -8.32 14.38
N SER A 257 -5.23 -8.43 14.19
CA SER A 257 -4.55 -9.73 14.16
C SER A 257 -3.09 -9.64 14.56
N SER A 258 -2.46 -10.78 14.88
CA SER A 258 -1.00 -10.87 14.93
C SER A 258 -0.40 -11.00 13.52
N TYR A 259 0.90 -10.67 13.36
CA TYR A 259 1.63 -10.89 12.10
C TYR A 259 1.58 -12.38 11.70
N LYS A 260 1.74 -13.27 12.69
CA LYS A 260 1.62 -14.72 12.51
C LYS A 260 0.26 -15.14 11.94
N ASP A 261 -0.83 -14.71 12.57
CA ASP A 261 -2.18 -15.13 12.15
C ASP A 261 -2.49 -14.62 10.74
N LEU A 262 -2.04 -13.39 10.42
CA LEU A 262 -2.16 -12.83 9.09
C LEU A 262 -1.44 -13.72 8.05
N ILE A 263 -0.15 -14.03 8.27
CA ILE A 263 0.62 -14.85 7.33
C ILE A 263 0.00 -16.25 7.17
N LEU A 264 -0.36 -16.90 8.27
CA LEU A 264 -0.95 -18.24 8.22
C LEU A 264 -2.28 -18.27 7.44
N ALA A 265 -3.11 -17.24 7.60
CA ALA A 265 -4.35 -17.11 6.84
C ALA A 265 -4.09 -16.96 5.34
N TYR A 266 -3.12 -16.12 4.93
CA TYR A 266 -2.75 -15.98 3.52
C TYR A 266 -2.12 -17.26 2.97
N GLU A 267 -1.23 -17.91 3.70
CA GLU A 267 -0.64 -19.18 3.30
C GLU A 267 -1.73 -20.27 3.16
N GLY A 268 -2.72 -20.28 4.05
CA GLY A 268 -3.87 -21.17 3.98
C GLY A 268 -4.72 -20.95 2.73
N VAL A 269 -5.06 -19.71 2.39
CA VAL A 269 -5.80 -19.41 1.14
C VAL A 269 -4.97 -19.77 -0.09
N LEU A 270 -3.68 -19.48 -0.06
CA LEU A 270 -2.78 -19.69 -1.20
C LEU A 270 -2.29 -21.15 -1.32
N SER A 271 -2.69 -22.05 -0.40
CA SER A 271 -2.33 -23.47 -0.50
C SER A 271 -2.88 -24.16 -1.76
N ASP A 272 -4.00 -23.66 -2.29
CA ASP A 272 -4.64 -24.17 -3.51
C ASP A 272 -3.96 -23.67 -4.80
N TYR A 273 -3.01 -22.74 -4.69
CA TYR A 273 -2.26 -22.19 -5.81
C TYR A 273 -0.90 -22.88 -5.97
N THR A 274 -0.33 -22.81 -7.16
CA THR A 274 0.97 -23.43 -7.44
C THR A 274 2.08 -22.81 -6.58
N ASN A 275 3.18 -23.54 -6.39
CA ASN A 275 4.33 -22.99 -5.69
C ASN A 275 4.91 -21.76 -6.41
N GLU A 276 4.85 -21.73 -7.74
CA GLU A 276 5.29 -20.59 -8.54
C GLU A 276 4.44 -19.35 -8.27
N ASP A 277 3.10 -19.49 -8.22
CA ASP A 277 2.21 -18.37 -7.87
C ASP A 277 2.49 -17.83 -6.48
N ARG A 278 2.67 -18.71 -5.48
CA ARG A 278 3.00 -18.32 -4.12
C ARG A 278 4.33 -17.56 -4.04
N VAL A 279 5.35 -18.03 -4.75
CA VAL A 279 6.66 -17.37 -4.80
C VAL A 279 6.55 -15.98 -5.47
N ARG A 280 5.73 -15.85 -6.51
CA ARG A 280 5.43 -14.55 -7.13
C ARG A 280 4.75 -13.61 -6.15
N ILE A 281 3.65 -14.02 -5.55
CA ILE A 281 2.81 -13.21 -4.65
C ILE A 281 3.60 -12.76 -3.42
N PHE A 282 4.33 -13.67 -2.78
CA PHE A 282 5.11 -13.37 -1.57
C PHE A 282 6.45 -12.68 -1.82
N GLY A 283 6.85 -12.43 -3.08
CA GLY A 283 8.14 -11.78 -3.26
C GLY A 283 8.49 -11.34 -4.68
N LEU A 284 8.50 -12.23 -5.68
CA LEU A 284 9.07 -11.91 -6.99
C LEU A 284 8.35 -10.75 -7.69
N THR A 285 7.04 -10.66 -7.57
CA THR A 285 6.25 -9.57 -8.14
C THR A 285 6.65 -8.23 -7.52
N ALA A 286 6.77 -8.15 -6.19
CA ALA A 286 7.22 -6.95 -5.50
C ALA A 286 8.67 -6.59 -5.86
N LYS A 287 9.57 -7.60 -5.89
CA LYS A 287 10.98 -7.43 -6.30
C LYS A 287 11.08 -6.76 -7.67
N LYS A 288 10.35 -7.28 -8.65
CA LYS A 288 10.34 -6.75 -10.02
C LYS A 288 9.66 -5.38 -10.12
N PHE A 289 8.56 -5.18 -9.40
CA PHE A 289 7.78 -3.95 -9.45
C PHE A 289 8.57 -2.76 -8.90
N TYR A 290 9.16 -2.90 -7.71
CA TYR A 290 9.91 -1.84 -7.04
C TYR A 290 11.41 -1.85 -7.35
N SER A 291 11.88 -2.74 -8.23
CA SER A 291 13.31 -2.88 -8.57
C SER A 291 14.17 -3.05 -7.30
N ILE A 292 13.80 -4.03 -6.47
CA ILE A 292 14.53 -4.41 -5.26
C ILE A 292 15.57 -5.45 -5.66
N ASP A 293 16.83 -5.22 -5.34
CA ASP A 293 17.98 -6.10 -5.70
C ASP A 293 18.13 -7.31 -4.75
#